data_42e598571cf417557ff3cd8b74614814
#
_entry.id   42e598571cf417557ff3cd8b74614814
#
_cell.length_a   1.000
_cell.length_b   1.000
_cell.length_c   1.000
_cell.angle_alpha   90.00
_cell.angle_beta   90.00
_cell.angle_gamma   90.00
#
_symmetry.space_group_name_H-M   'P 1'
#
loop_
_entity.id
_entity.type
_entity.pdbx_description
1 polymer ?
#
loop_
_entity_poly.entity_id
_entity_poly.type
_entity_poly.pdbx_seq_one_letter_code
_entity_poly.pdbx_strand_id
1 'polypeptide(L)'
;MSDLQLKCPACGAPINFDVPSGKMKCNFCGAMFSVEEVNQFNGISAANQELNAAYQAQKAGTQPPAPPPVPPGQQTDPTLPVPANSGDAPLPPADAAAPAPQTGWVEPPPTYMDEATGQQMAQFECDSCGGEIIGSPDMVSAKCPWCNNNFVATGQLVNTRVPDRMIPFGMTKEQALAAFKKEASRLKLAPNAFKHASVDDIQGVYIPYWLYDASVSGMAEFECERRKTWSDSDYTYTKHDVYQVSRSGNISYLDVPVSGTSKVTNELTESIEPFDYSTSVGFSPAYLTGFMTNKYDVEAEEANPRALARMKRSAKDVLRNSVTG
;
A
#
# COMPACT_ATOMS: atom_id res chain seq x y z
N MET A 1 14.58 -14.36 14.10
CA MET A 1 13.24 -14.01 14.64
C MET A 1 12.23 -14.36 13.59
N SER A 2 11.20 -15.06 14.00
CA SER A 2 10.25 -15.73 13.13
C SER A 2 9.42 -14.73 12.33
N ASP A 3 9.46 -14.87 11.03
CA ASP A 3 8.45 -14.30 10.14
C ASP A 3 7.08 -14.81 10.57
N LEU A 4 6.07 -13.94 10.63
CA LEU A 4 4.76 -14.31 11.14
C LEU A 4 4.09 -15.30 10.18
N GLN A 5 4.17 -16.57 10.51
CA GLN A 5 3.33 -17.57 9.88
C GLN A 5 1.99 -17.63 10.60
N LEU A 6 0.90 -17.28 9.89
CA LEU A 6 -0.43 -17.37 10.46
C LEU A 6 -0.77 -18.83 10.78
N LYS A 7 -1.13 -19.07 12.05
CA LYS A 7 -1.46 -20.40 12.55
C LYS A 7 -2.96 -20.61 12.62
N CYS A 8 -3.36 -21.82 12.26
CA CYS A 8 -4.74 -22.26 12.37
C CYS A 8 -5.18 -22.36 13.83
N PRO A 9 -6.28 -21.72 14.24
CA PRO A 9 -6.79 -21.82 15.61
C PRO A 9 -7.10 -23.24 16.10
N ALA A 10 -7.43 -24.16 15.17
CA ALA A 10 -7.78 -25.52 15.52
C ALA A 10 -6.60 -26.47 15.67
N CYS A 11 -5.54 -26.35 14.83
CA CYS A 11 -4.47 -27.35 14.79
C CYS A 11 -3.06 -26.75 14.78
N GLY A 12 -2.91 -25.42 14.78
CA GLY A 12 -1.62 -24.75 14.78
C GLY A 12 -0.86 -24.80 13.43
N ALA A 13 -1.38 -25.49 12.40
CA ALA A 13 -0.77 -25.55 11.09
C ALA A 13 -0.94 -24.21 10.34
N PRO A 14 -0.12 -23.95 9.29
CA PRO A 14 -0.29 -22.78 8.43
C PRO A 14 -1.70 -22.66 7.86
N ILE A 15 -2.25 -21.45 7.84
CA ILE A 15 -3.57 -21.16 7.32
C ILE A 15 -3.47 -20.11 6.20
N ASN A 16 -4.29 -20.24 5.16
CA ASN A 16 -4.24 -19.41 3.98
C ASN A 16 -5.60 -18.78 3.70
N PHE A 17 -5.59 -17.61 3.03
CA PHE A 17 -6.82 -16.98 2.57
C PHE A 17 -7.39 -17.75 1.36
N ASP A 18 -8.65 -18.14 1.46
CA ASP A 18 -9.40 -18.86 0.41
C ASP A 18 -10.33 -17.87 -0.30
N VAL A 19 -9.93 -17.42 -1.48
CA VAL A 19 -10.64 -16.42 -2.28
C VAL A 19 -12.12 -16.79 -2.53
N PRO A 20 -12.47 -18.05 -2.90
CA PRO A 20 -13.87 -18.40 -3.17
C PRO A 20 -14.81 -18.24 -1.98
N SER A 21 -14.33 -18.52 -0.78
CA SER A 21 -15.15 -18.41 0.43
C SER A 21 -15.01 -17.07 1.15
N GLY A 22 -13.99 -16.28 0.83
CA GLY A 22 -13.63 -15.07 1.56
C GLY A 22 -13.17 -15.33 3.00
N LYS A 23 -12.73 -16.56 3.31
CA LYS A 23 -12.33 -17.00 4.64
C LYS A 23 -10.91 -17.54 4.66
N MET A 24 -10.39 -17.74 5.85
CA MET A 24 -9.12 -18.42 6.07
C MET A 24 -9.35 -19.94 6.11
N LYS A 25 -8.66 -20.69 5.27
CA LYS A 25 -8.77 -22.15 5.16
C LYS A 25 -7.49 -22.84 5.57
N CYS A 26 -7.58 -23.78 6.46
CA CYS A 26 -6.46 -24.63 6.82
C CYS A 26 -6.41 -25.86 5.89
N ASN A 27 -5.32 -25.97 5.13
CA ASN A 27 -5.14 -27.12 4.22
C ASN A 27 -4.82 -28.42 4.97
N PHE A 28 -4.47 -28.37 6.26
CA PHE A 28 -4.11 -29.53 7.06
C PHE A 28 -5.33 -30.19 7.72
N CYS A 29 -6.15 -29.40 8.44
CA CYS A 29 -7.33 -29.93 9.15
C CYS A 29 -8.66 -29.64 8.44
N GLY A 30 -8.66 -28.86 7.36
CA GLY A 30 -9.84 -28.49 6.60
C GLY A 30 -10.73 -27.42 7.28
N ALA A 31 -10.39 -26.97 8.48
CA ALA A 31 -11.18 -25.97 9.19
C ALA A 31 -11.14 -24.61 8.48
N MET A 32 -12.25 -23.89 8.56
CA MET A 32 -12.40 -22.53 7.99
C MET A 32 -12.77 -21.56 9.09
N PHE A 33 -12.12 -20.40 9.07
CA PHE A 33 -12.29 -19.31 10.04
C PHE A 33 -12.50 -17.98 9.32
N SER A 34 -13.11 -17.02 10.00
CA SER A 34 -13.07 -15.65 9.49
C SER A 34 -11.66 -15.08 9.62
N VAL A 35 -11.37 -14.01 8.88
CA VAL A 35 -10.08 -13.32 8.98
C VAL A 35 -9.90 -12.73 10.37
N GLU A 36 -10.98 -12.24 10.98
CA GLU A 36 -11.01 -11.66 12.33
C GLU A 36 -10.63 -12.69 13.40
N GLU A 37 -11.18 -13.91 13.32
CA GLU A 37 -10.85 -15.01 14.24
C GLU A 37 -9.37 -15.38 14.16
N VAL A 38 -8.83 -15.47 12.95
CA VAL A 38 -7.40 -15.76 12.74
C VAL A 38 -6.52 -14.61 13.21
N ASN A 39 -6.92 -13.36 12.94
CA ASN A 39 -6.20 -12.19 13.42
C ASN A 39 -6.16 -12.12 14.94
N GLN A 40 -7.29 -12.38 15.61
CA GLN A 40 -7.37 -12.40 17.07
C GLN A 40 -6.49 -13.50 17.65
N PHE A 41 -6.55 -14.70 17.11
CA PHE A 41 -5.74 -15.84 17.56
C PHE A 41 -4.23 -15.59 17.40
N ASN A 42 -3.83 -14.93 16.33
CA ASN A 42 -2.43 -14.62 16.02
C ASN A 42 -1.98 -13.23 16.57
N GLY A 43 -2.82 -12.50 17.27
CA GLY A 43 -2.47 -11.22 17.91
C GLY A 43 -2.28 -10.05 16.92
N ILE A 44 -2.73 -10.17 15.67
CA ILE A 44 -2.43 -9.21 14.59
C ILE A 44 -3.13 -7.87 14.80
N SER A 45 -4.36 -7.86 15.32
CA SER A 45 -5.15 -6.63 15.44
C SER A 45 -4.49 -5.61 16.38
N ALA A 46 -3.91 -6.08 17.48
CA ALA A 46 -3.18 -5.22 18.40
C ALA A 46 -1.87 -4.72 17.77
N ALA A 47 -1.12 -5.61 17.12
CA ALA A 47 0.14 -5.25 16.46
C ALA A 47 -0.05 -4.18 15.35
N ASN A 48 -1.09 -4.28 14.53
CA ASN A 48 -1.38 -3.28 13.51
C ASN A 48 -1.74 -1.92 14.10
N GLN A 49 -2.48 -1.89 15.21
CA GLN A 49 -2.81 -0.63 15.91
C GLN A 49 -1.57 0.02 16.50
N GLU A 50 -0.68 -0.75 17.10
CA GLU A 50 0.59 -0.26 17.64
C GLU A 50 1.50 0.28 16.54
N LEU A 51 1.64 -0.43 15.42
CA LEU A 51 2.43 0.01 14.27
C LEU A 51 1.90 1.33 13.68
N ASN A 52 0.59 1.44 13.49
CA ASN A 52 -0.01 2.67 12.98
C ASN A 52 0.12 3.83 13.99
N ALA A 53 -0.07 3.58 15.29
CA ALA A 53 0.13 4.58 16.32
C ALA A 53 1.58 5.06 16.38
N ALA A 54 2.55 4.16 16.29
CA ALA A 54 3.97 4.48 16.26
C ALA A 54 4.33 5.32 15.02
N TYR A 55 3.83 4.95 13.84
CA TYR A 55 4.03 5.72 12.61
C TYR A 55 3.42 7.12 12.70
N GLN A 56 2.20 7.26 13.21
CA GLN A 56 1.54 8.55 13.39
C GLN A 56 2.30 9.44 14.39
N ALA A 57 2.81 8.87 15.47
CA ALA A 57 3.63 9.58 16.45
C ALA A 57 4.93 10.08 15.83
N GLN A 58 5.57 9.28 14.99
CA GLN A 58 6.79 9.65 14.28
C GLN A 58 6.53 10.77 13.25
N LYS A 59 5.42 10.69 12.52
CA LYS A 59 5.05 11.70 11.49
C LYS A 59 4.52 12.99 12.10
N ALA A 60 3.86 12.95 13.27
CA ALA A 60 3.38 14.13 13.98
C ALA A 60 4.52 15.02 14.52
N GLY A 61 5.80 14.55 14.37
CA GLY A 61 6.95 15.30 14.84
C GLY A 61 6.68 15.71 16.29
N THR A 62 6.53 14.77 17.19
CA THR A 62 6.43 15.10 18.61
C THR A 62 7.74 15.73 19.00
N GLN A 63 7.82 17.03 18.75
CA GLN A 63 8.66 17.90 19.54
C GLN A 63 8.32 17.54 20.98
N PRO A 64 9.28 17.10 21.81
CA PRO A 64 8.98 16.78 23.22
C PRO A 64 8.19 17.98 23.77
N PRO A 65 7.13 17.75 24.57
CA PRO A 65 6.32 18.83 25.08
C PRO A 65 7.28 19.90 25.65
N ALA A 66 7.11 21.14 25.18
CA ALA A 66 7.92 22.25 25.68
C ALA A 66 7.86 22.20 27.21
N PRO A 67 9.00 22.28 27.91
CA PRO A 67 8.98 22.26 29.36
C PRO A 67 7.97 23.31 29.83
N PRO A 68 7.16 23.01 30.86
CA PRO A 68 6.16 23.94 31.35
C PRO A 68 6.81 25.30 31.59
N PRO A 69 6.14 26.43 31.25
CA PRO A 69 6.70 27.74 31.43
C PRO A 69 7.11 27.91 32.89
N VAL A 70 8.39 28.18 33.11
CA VAL A 70 8.94 28.46 34.43
C VAL A 70 8.19 29.68 34.97
N PRO A 71 7.57 29.61 36.18
CA PRO A 71 6.88 30.77 36.72
C PRO A 71 7.85 31.95 36.87
N PRO A 72 7.44 33.16 36.51
CA PRO A 72 8.32 34.33 36.63
C PRO A 72 8.67 34.55 38.12
N GLY A 73 9.93 34.30 38.47
CA GLY A 73 10.42 34.55 39.86
C GLY A 73 11.56 33.69 40.36
N GLN A 74 12.02 32.67 39.63
CA GLN A 74 13.21 31.93 40.05
C GLN A 74 14.37 32.15 39.05
N GLN A 75 15.06 33.28 39.24
CA GLN A 75 16.40 33.45 38.69
C GLN A 75 17.34 32.66 39.60
N THR A 76 17.91 31.57 39.10
CA THR A 76 19.00 30.85 39.79
C THR A 76 20.27 31.64 39.60
N ASP A 77 20.77 32.14 40.73
CA ASP A 77 22.07 32.79 40.88
C ASP A 77 23.19 31.79 40.55
N PRO A 78 24.12 32.08 39.64
CA PRO A 78 25.15 31.13 39.19
C PRO A 78 26.33 30.94 40.18
N THR A 79 26.23 31.38 41.42
CA THR A 79 27.37 31.41 42.35
C THR A 79 27.22 30.57 43.61
N LEU A 80 26.36 29.54 43.67
CA LEU A 80 26.32 28.66 44.82
C LEU A 80 26.88 27.27 44.50
N PRO A 81 27.76 26.72 45.38
CA PRO A 81 28.39 25.42 45.17
C PRO A 81 27.38 24.30 45.35
N VAL A 82 27.43 23.30 44.49
CA VAL A 82 26.63 22.08 44.53
C VAL A 82 27.03 21.24 45.78
N PRO A 83 26.12 20.88 46.68
CA PRO A 83 26.45 19.98 47.81
C PRO A 83 26.63 18.55 47.27
N ALA A 84 27.75 17.95 47.62
CA ALA A 84 28.04 16.53 47.42
C ALA A 84 27.02 15.70 48.20
N ASN A 85 26.23 14.90 47.52
CA ASN A 85 25.29 13.98 48.14
C ASN A 85 25.95 12.61 48.33
N SER A 86 26.42 12.37 49.53
CA SER A 86 26.77 11.04 50.02
C SER A 86 25.54 10.43 50.67
N GLY A 87 25.07 9.32 50.15
CA GLY A 87 23.95 8.60 50.74
C GLY A 87 23.78 7.22 50.07
N ASP A 88 24.60 6.27 50.55
CA ASP A 88 24.38 4.84 50.38
C ASP A 88 23.00 4.44 50.91
N ALA A 89 22.08 4.05 50.04
CA ALA A 89 20.95 3.22 50.39
C ALA A 89 21.05 1.89 49.62
N PRO A 90 20.92 0.74 50.27
CA PRO A 90 21.06 -0.56 49.62
C PRO A 90 19.90 -0.80 48.66
N LEU A 91 20.25 -1.20 47.44
CA LEU A 91 19.32 -1.65 46.41
C LEU A 91 18.59 -2.92 46.88
N PRO A 92 17.26 -3.03 46.67
CA PRO A 92 16.54 -4.28 46.91
C PRO A 92 17.01 -5.37 45.92
N PRO A 93 16.93 -6.65 46.33
CA PRO A 93 17.42 -7.74 45.49
C PRO A 93 16.65 -7.85 44.17
N ALA A 94 17.40 -8.06 43.11
CA ALA A 94 16.91 -8.23 41.77
C ALA A 94 16.30 -9.62 41.57
N ASP A 95 15.08 -9.83 42.07
CA ASP A 95 14.27 -11.00 41.73
C ASP A 95 12.80 -10.61 41.79
N ALA A 96 12.28 -10.23 40.65
CA ALA A 96 10.92 -10.19 40.11
C ALA A 96 10.72 -8.99 39.18
N ALA A 97 11.57 -8.85 38.18
CA ALA A 97 11.22 -8.01 37.05
C ALA A 97 10.29 -8.83 36.14
N ALA A 98 9.02 -8.42 36.06
CA ALA A 98 8.16 -8.82 34.97
C ALA A 98 8.90 -8.52 33.65
N PRO A 99 8.84 -9.41 32.66
CA PRO A 99 9.52 -9.15 31.41
C PRO A 99 9.02 -7.81 30.83
N ALA A 100 9.93 -6.87 30.66
CA ALA A 100 9.67 -5.64 29.97
C ALA A 100 9.09 -6.00 28.58
N PRO A 101 8.09 -5.25 28.08
CA PRO A 101 7.64 -5.44 26.71
C PRO A 101 8.86 -5.27 25.83
N GLN A 102 9.23 -6.36 25.16
CA GLN A 102 10.31 -6.34 24.18
C GLN A 102 9.83 -5.49 23.01
N THR A 103 10.15 -4.21 23.04
CA THR A 103 10.19 -3.39 21.83
C THR A 103 11.35 -3.95 21.00
N GLY A 104 11.09 -5.08 20.37
CA GLY A 104 12.08 -5.76 19.55
C GLY A 104 12.31 -4.91 18.31
N TRP A 105 13.47 -4.28 18.27
CA TRP A 105 14.05 -3.86 17.01
C TRP A 105 14.18 -5.14 16.17
N VAL A 106 13.30 -5.27 15.16
CA VAL A 106 13.46 -6.32 14.18
C VAL A 106 14.60 -5.85 13.29
N GLU A 107 15.74 -6.51 13.39
CA GLU A 107 16.83 -6.26 12.46
C GLU A 107 16.30 -6.54 11.04
N PRO A 108 16.54 -5.61 10.10
CA PRO A 108 16.20 -5.86 8.71
C PRO A 108 16.94 -7.13 8.26
N PRO A 109 16.34 -7.91 7.35
CA PRO A 109 16.99 -9.11 6.85
C PRO A 109 18.37 -8.77 6.26
N PRO A 110 19.35 -9.66 6.36
CA PRO A 110 20.65 -9.44 5.76
C PRO A 110 20.50 -9.23 4.26
N THR A 111 21.15 -8.18 3.76
CA THR A 111 21.09 -7.82 2.34
C THR A 111 22.47 -7.96 1.71
N TYR A 112 22.51 -8.37 0.46
CA TYR A 112 23.70 -8.46 -0.35
C TYR A 112 23.41 -7.99 -1.79
N MET A 113 24.47 -7.66 -2.54
CA MET A 113 24.36 -7.34 -3.96
C MET A 113 24.46 -8.60 -4.78
N ASP A 114 23.49 -8.89 -5.61
CA ASP A 114 23.59 -9.94 -6.61
C ASP A 114 24.55 -9.49 -7.71
N GLU A 115 25.68 -10.16 -7.85
CA GLU A 115 26.72 -9.82 -8.81
C GLU A 115 26.27 -9.95 -10.27
N ALA A 116 25.29 -10.82 -10.54
CA ALA A 116 24.79 -11.05 -11.90
C ALA A 116 23.83 -9.96 -12.37
N THR A 117 22.99 -9.45 -11.49
CA THR A 117 21.94 -8.48 -11.81
C THR A 117 22.26 -7.07 -11.31
N GLY A 118 23.22 -6.91 -10.40
CA GLY A 118 23.51 -5.66 -9.72
C GLY A 118 22.37 -5.17 -8.80
N GLN A 119 21.44 -6.03 -8.44
CA GLN A 119 20.31 -5.71 -7.58
C GLN A 119 20.60 -6.06 -6.12
N GLN A 120 20.09 -5.26 -5.21
CA GLN A 120 20.11 -5.58 -3.80
C GLN A 120 19.08 -6.66 -3.50
N MET A 121 19.52 -7.75 -2.89
CA MET A 121 18.71 -8.88 -2.49
C MET A 121 18.71 -9.02 -0.97
N ALA A 122 17.65 -9.57 -0.42
CA ALA A 122 17.52 -9.89 1.01
C ALA A 122 17.31 -11.39 1.18
N GLN A 123 17.79 -11.89 2.31
CA GLN A 123 17.68 -13.28 2.69
C GLN A 123 16.64 -13.43 3.79
N PHE A 124 15.68 -14.32 3.57
CA PHE A 124 14.62 -14.66 4.51
C PHE A 124 14.71 -16.15 4.83
N GLU A 125 14.28 -16.54 6.01
CA GLU A 125 14.19 -17.94 6.43
C GLU A 125 12.72 -18.36 6.53
N CYS A 126 12.38 -19.50 5.94
CA CYS A 126 11.02 -20.03 6.02
C CYS A 126 10.78 -20.73 7.36
N ASP A 127 9.92 -20.22 8.20
CA ASP A 127 9.56 -20.81 9.50
C ASP A 127 9.03 -22.24 9.42
N SER A 128 8.48 -22.63 8.27
CA SER A 128 7.88 -23.95 8.09
C SER A 128 8.90 -25.06 7.81
N CYS A 129 9.98 -24.75 7.07
CA CYS A 129 10.95 -25.75 6.64
C CYS A 129 12.41 -25.37 6.88
N GLY A 130 12.68 -24.17 7.42
CA GLY A 130 14.04 -23.64 7.60
C GLY A 130 14.76 -23.33 6.28
N GLY A 131 14.05 -23.41 5.14
CA GLY A 131 14.64 -23.13 3.84
C GLY A 131 14.90 -21.63 3.65
N GLU A 132 16.05 -21.32 3.06
CA GLU A 132 16.44 -19.96 2.73
C GLU A 132 15.70 -19.46 1.49
N ILE A 133 15.15 -18.25 1.59
CA ILE A 133 14.41 -17.57 0.51
C ILE A 133 15.15 -16.28 0.19
N ILE A 134 15.53 -16.13 -1.06
CA ILE A 134 16.15 -14.92 -1.57
C ILE A 134 15.11 -14.10 -2.30
N GLY A 135 15.00 -12.83 -1.95
CA GLY A 135 14.00 -11.94 -2.54
C GLY A 135 14.39 -10.47 -2.45
N SER A 136 13.50 -9.61 -2.91
CA SER A 136 13.70 -8.16 -2.79
C SER A 136 13.69 -7.72 -1.32
N PRO A 137 14.52 -6.75 -0.91
CA PRO A 137 14.57 -6.25 0.47
C PRO A 137 13.25 -5.69 0.99
N ASP A 138 12.33 -5.33 0.10
CA ASP A 138 11.00 -4.80 0.42
C ASP A 138 9.88 -5.85 0.28
N MET A 139 10.22 -7.12 0.07
CA MET A 139 9.27 -8.22 -0.03
C MET A 139 8.57 -8.44 1.32
N VAL A 140 7.23 -8.36 1.31
CA VAL A 140 6.39 -8.56 2.51
C VAL A 140 5.77 -9.95 2.53
N SER A 141 5.42 -10.50 1.38
CA SER A 141 4.87 -11.85 1.30
C SER A 141 5.28 -12.59 0.04
N ALA A 142 5.47 -13.90 0.15
CA ALA A 142 5.77 -14.78 -0.98
C ALA A 142 5.44 -16.24 -0.65
N LYS A 143 5.65 -17.11 -1.64
CA LYS A 143 5.68 -18.57 -1.45
C LYS A 143 7.09 -19.06 -1.27
N CYS A 144 7.29 -19.92 -0.32
CA CYS A 144 8.55 -20.62 -0.15
C CYS A 144 8.80 -21.57 -1.35
N PRO A 145 9.94 -21.46 -2.05
CA PRO A 145 10.23 -22.31 -3.19
C PRO A 145 10.50 -23.79 -2.78
N TRP A 146 10.81 -24.03 -1.51
CA TRP A 146 11.18 -25.34 -1.00
C TRP A 146 9.99 -26.18 -0.52
N CYS A 147 9.12 -25.57 0.31
CA CYS A 147 7.97 -26.28 0.87
C CYS A 147 6.63 -25.80 0.32
N ASN A 148 6.64 -24.82 -0.57
CA ASN A 148 5.46 -24.21 -1.18
C ASN A 148 4.47 -23.57 -0.18
N ASN A 149 4.89 -23.41 1.10
CA ASN A 149 4.11 -22.67 2.10
C ASN A 149 4.21 -21.18 1.87
N ASN A 150 3.12 -20.48 2.16
CA ASN A 150 3.09 -19.02 2.13
C ASN A 150 3.77 -18.47 3.40
N PHE A 151 4.57 -17.43 3.24
CA PHE A 151 5.13 -16.71 4.37
C PHE A 151 4.85 -15.21 4.24
N VAL A 152 4.78 -14.52 5.35
CA VAL A 152 4.64 -13.07 5.44
C VAL A 152 5.73 -12.53 6.35
N ALA A 153 6.63 -11.75 5.78
CA ALA A 153 7.72 -11.09 6.49
C ALA A 153 7.20 -9.85 7.21
N THR A 154 6.51 -10.02 8.33
CA THR A 154 5.92 -8.90 9.08
C THR A 154 6.96 -7.95 9.64
N GLY A 155 8.19 -8.41 9.86
CA GLY A 155 9.32 -7.56 10.21
C GLY A 155 9.58 -6.44 9.20
N GLN A 156 9.21 -6.63 7.95
CA GLN A 156 9.32 -5.61 6.90
C GLN A 156 8.29 -4.47 7.06
N LEU A 157 7.22 -4.68 7.82
CA LEU A 157 6.21 -3.66 8.11
C LEU A 157 6.59 -2.79 9.31
N VAL A 158 7.64 -3.14 10.06
CA VAL A 158 8.17 -2.32 11.15
C VAL A 158 8.77 -1.04 10.59
N ASN A 159 8.46 0.10 11.21
CA ASN A 159 8.85 1.44 10.78
C ASN A 159 8.31 1.88 9.39
N THR A 160 7.29 1.18 8.86
CA THR A 160 6.56 1.61 7.68
C THR A 160 5.11 1.91 8.04
N ARG A 161 4.44 2.76 7.26
CA ARG A 161 3.00 2.92 7.41
C ARG A 161 2.30 1.64 6.97
N VAL A 162 1.56 1.02 7.88
CA VAL A 162 0.66 -0.07 7.55
C VAL A 162 -0.53 0.50 6.79
N PRO A 163 -0.98 -0.12 5.68
CA PRO A 163 -2.15 0.34 4.96
C PRO A 163 -3.39 0.44 5.85
N ASP A 164 -4.21 1.46 5.64
CA ASP A 164 -5.46 1.62 6.39
C ASP A 164 -6.51 0.60 5.91
N ARG A 165 -6.52 0.32 4.62
CA ARG A 165 -7.47 -0.58 3.96
C ARG A 165 -6.83 -1.30 2.78
N MET A 166 -7.47 -2.36 2.35
CA MET A 166 -7.10 -3.11 1.16
C MET A 166 -8.33 -3.64 0.44
N ILE A 167 -8.19 -3.96 -0.83
CA ILE A 167 -9.20 -4.64 -1.63
C ILE A 167 -8.74 -6.10 -1.78
N PRO A 168 -9.40 -7.07 -1.13
CA PRO A 168 -9.04 -8.48 -1.25
C PRO A 168 -9.24 -8.98 -2.69
N PHE A 169 -8.49 -10.00 -3.07
CA PHE A 169 -8.76 -10.69 -4.33
C PHE A 169 -10.16 -11.33 -4.30
N GLY A 170 -11.00 -10.95 -5.27
CA GLY A 170 -12.33 -11.55 -5.47
C GLY A 170 -12.37 -12.63 -6.56
N MET A 171 -11.22 -12.95 -7.18
CA MET A 171 -11.09 -13.87 -8.30
C MET A 171 -10.00 -14.90 -8.02
N THR A 172 -10.28 -16.19 -8.29
CA THR A 172 -9.28 -17.24 -8.17
C THR A 172 -8.29 -17.20 -9.33
N LYS A 173 -7.15 -17.87 -9.17
CA LYS A 173 -6.14 -18.03 -10.21
C LYS A 173 -6.73 -18.64 -11.50
N GLU A 174 -7.56 -19.67 -11.36
CA GLU A 174 -8.22 -20.35 -12.48
C GLU A 174 -9.18 -19.43 -13.22
N GLN A 175 -9.97 -18.65 -12.48
CA GLN A 175 -10.88 -17.66 -13.05
C GLN A 175 -10.13 -16.56 -13.78
N ALA A 176 -9.03 -16.04 -13.19
CA ALA A 176 -8.19 -15.03 -13.82
C ALA A 176 -7.53 -15.53 -15.10
N LEU A 177 -7.02 -16.78 -15.08
CA LEU A 177 -6.46 -17.43 -16.26
C LEU A 177 -7.50 -17.63 -17.37
N ALA A 178 -8.72 -18.05 -17.00
CA ALA A 178 -9.81 -18.19 -17.94
C ALA A 178 -10.23 -16.84 -18.57
N ALA A 179 -10.30 -15.79 -17.74
CA ALA A 179 -10.58 -14.42 -18.19
C ALA A 179 -9.50 -13.93 -19.16
N PHE A 180 -8.22 -14.13 -18.83
CA PHE A 180 -7.10 -13.78 -19.70
C PHE A 180 -7.18 -14.50 -21.05
N LYS A 181 -7.38 -15.81 -21.06
CA LYS A 181 -7.51 -16.61 -22.30
C LYS A 181 -8.70 -16.15 -23.17
N LYS A 182 -9.82 -15.81 -22.52
CA LYS A 182 -11.00 -15.26 -23.20
C LYS A 182 -10.69 -13.92 -23.87
N GLU A 183 -10.05 -12.99 -23.18
CA GLU A 183 -9.72 -11.68 -23.77
C GLU A 183 -8.63 -11.80 -24.84
N ALA A 184 -7.60 -12.62 -24.62
CA ALA A 184 -6.57 -12.87 -25.63
C ALA A 184 -7.15 -13.41 -26.95
N SER A 185 -8.16 -14.28 -26.87
CA SER A 185 -8.85 -14.83 -28.05
C SER A 185 -9.71 -13.79 -28.81
N ARG A 186 -10.15 -12.73 -28.13
CA ARG A 186 -10.97 -11.64 -28.76
C ARG A 186 -10.12 -10.68 -29.56
N LEU A 187 -8.84 -10.58 -29.30
CA LEU A 187 -7.92 -9.65 -29.95
C LEU A 187 -7.52 -10.18 -31.34
N LYS A 188 -8.35 -9.91 -32.36
CA LYS A 188 -8.16 -10.40 -33.74
C LYS A 188 -6.81 -10.02 -34.35
N LEU A 189 -6.30 -8.84 -34.00
CA LEU A 189 -5.03 -8.28 -34.52
C LEU A 189 -3.83 -8.52 -33.59
N ALA A 190 -4.00 -9.24 -32.48
CA ALA A 190 -2.87 -9.57 -31.60
C ALA A 190 -1.87 -10.47 -32.31
N PRO A 191 -0.55 -10.30 -32.07
CA PRO A 191 0.48 -11.20 -32.57
C PRO A 191 0.18 -12.66 -32.21
N ASN A 192 0.51 -13.58 -33.10
CA ASN A 192 0.28 -15.01 -32.87
C ASN A 192 0.96 -15.50 -31.59
N ALA A 193 2.13 -14.98 -31.23
CA ALA A 193 2.79 -15.28 -29.97
C ALA A 193 1.93 -14.98 -28.73
N PHE A 194 1.12 -13.90 -28.78
CA PHE A 194 0.22 -13.56 -27.69
C PHE A 194 -1.02 -14.46 -27.64
N LYS A 195 -1.57 -14.82 -28.81
CA LYS A 195 -2.74 -15.73 -28.91
C LYS A 195 -2.43 -17.15 -28.46
N HIS A 196 -1.18 -17.58 -28.67
CA HIS A 196 -0.71 -18.94 -28.35
C HIS A 196 0.24 -18.96 -27.15
N ALA A 197 0.36 -17.83 -26.42
CA ALA A 197 1.10 -17.83 -25.17
C ALA A 197 0.50 -18.85 -24.23
N SER A 198 1.25 -19.92 -23.95
CA SER A 198 0.93 -20.82 -22.84
C SER A 198 1.22 -20.05 -21.56
N VAL A 199 0.20 -19.39 -21.02
CA VAL A 199 0.28 -18.86 -19.67
C VAL A 199 -0.02 -20.01 -18.74
N ASP A 200 1.05 -20.68 -18.31
CA ASP A 200 0.94 -21.86 -17.45
C ASP A 200 0.78 -21.44 -16.00
N ASP A 201 1.24 -20.22 -15.68
CA ASP A 201 1.16 -19.67 -14.35
C ASP A 201 0.88 -18.17 -14.34
N ILE A 202 -0.02 -17.71 -13.45
CA ILE A 202 -0.23 -16.33 -13.08
C ILE A 202 -0.16 -16.21 -11.58
N GLN A 203 0.38 -15.07 -11.12
CA GLN A 203 0.49 -14.80 -9.70
C GLN A 203 -0.23 -13.51 -9.36
N GLY A 204 -1.01 -13.53 -8.27
CA GLY A 204 -1.64 -12.33 -7.75
C GLY A 204 -0.61 -11.47 -7.01
N VAL A 205 -0.66 -10.18 -7.26
CA VAL A 205 0.24 -9.20 -6.64
C VAL A 205 -0.58 -8.10 -5.99
N TYR A 206 -0.31 -7.79 -4.73
CA TYR A 206 -0.81 -6.59 -4.10
C TYR A 206 0.15 -5.43 -4.33
N ILE A 207 -0.38 -4.33 -4.81
CA ILE A 207 0.35 -3.09 -5.08
C ILE A 207 -0.09 -2.03 -4.06
N PRO A 208 0.84 -1.37 -3.36
CA PRO A 208 0.51 -0.28 -2.46
C PRO A 208 0.13 0.98 -3.23
N TYR A 209 -0.89 1.68 -2.74
CA TYR A 209 -1.33 2.98 -3.28
C TYR A 209 -1.49 4.00 -2.17
N TRP A 210 -1.10 5.22 -2.47
CA TRP A 210 -1.48 6.41 -1.72
C TRP A 210 -2.81 6.93 -2.26
N LEU A 211 -3.73 7.25 -1.36
CA LEU A 211 -5.03 7.83 -1.71
C LEU A 211 -5.03 9.30 -1.31
N TYR A 212 -5.41 10.17 -2.25
CA TYR A 212 -5.39 11.60 -2.04
C TYR A 212 -6.78 12.20 -2.18
N ASP A 213 -7.12 13.04 -1.20
CA ASP A 213 -8.31 13.88 -1.23
C ASP A 213 -7.89 15.32 -1.51
N ALA A 214 -8.61 16.00 -2.37
CA ALA A 214 -8.36 17.40 -2.66
C ALA A 214 -9.61 18.13 -3.13
N SER A 215 -9.62 19.44 -2.90
CA SER A 215 -10.55 20.37 -3.55
C SER A 215 -9.76 21.29 -4.49
N VAL A 216 -10.15 21.29 -5.74
CA VAL A 216 -9.53 22.07 -6.80
C VAL A 216 -10.49 23.17 -7.24
N SER A 217 -10.08 24.42 -7.05
CA SER A 217 -10.77 25.59 -7.58
C SER A 217 -10.03 26.07 -8.82
N GLY A 218 -10.73 26.34 -9.89
CA GLY A 218 -10.11 26.77 -11.13
C GLY A 218 -11.02 27.56 -12.04
N MET A 219 -10.40 28.31 -12.91
CA MET A 219 -11.02 28.98 -14.05
C MET A 219 -10.23 28.66 -15.30
N ALA A 220 -10.96 28.43 -16.40
CA ALA A 220 -10.37 28.22 -17.71
C ALA A 220 -11.13 29.02 -18.75
N GLU A 221 -10.39 29.55 -19.72
CA GLU A 221 -10.93 30.23 -20.89
C GLU A 221 -10.73 29.33 -22.11
N PHE A 222 -11.77 29.23 -22.92
CA PHE A 222 -11.79 28.41 -24.12
C PHE A 222 -12.19 29.27 -25.30
N GLU A 223 -11.50 29.10 -26.41
CA GLU A 223 -11.96 29.55 -27.71
C GLU A 223 -12.79 28.45 -28.33
N CYS A 224 -14.03 28.75 -28.65
CA CYS A 224 -14.99 27.79 -29.17
C CYS A 224 -15.45 28.28 -30.56
N GLU A 225 -15.55 27.36 -31.48
CA GLU A 225 -15.94 27.64 -32.85
C GLU A 225 -17.21 26.86 -33.21
N ARG A 226 -18.23 27.58 -33.67
CA ARG A 226 -19.41 26.98 -34.29
C ARG A 226 -19.33 27.11 -35.79
N ARG A 227 -19.27 25.99 -36.49
CA ARG A 227 -19.25 25.94 -37.94
C ARG A 227 -20.64 25.70 -38.48
N LYS A 228 -21.04 26.50 -39.48
CA LYS A 228 -22.22 26.29 -40.28
C LYS A 228 -21.84 26.24 -41.73
N THR A 229 -22.08 25.11 -42.39
CA THR A 229 -21.77 24.91 -43.80
C THR A 229 -23.06 24.77 -44.58
N TRP A 230 -23.16 25.46 -45.71
CA TRP A 230 -24.24 25.34 -46.72
C TRP A 230 -23.65 25.48 -48.11
N SER A 231 -24.33 24.96 -49.11
CA SER A 231 -23.90 25.03 -50.52
C SER A 231 -25.02 25.60 -51.37
N ASP A 232 -24.65 26.34 -52.41
CA ASP A 232 -25.50 26.62 -53.54
C ASP A 232 -25.00 25.83 -54.79
N SER A 233 -25.47 26.19 -56.01
CA SER A 233 -25.11 25.48 -57.22
C SER A 233 -23.62 25.53 -57.58
N ASP A 234 -22.89 26.56 -57.12
CA ASP A 234 -21.54 26.86 -57.56
C ASP A 234 -20.51 26.86 -56.43
N TYR A 235 -20.96 27.07 -55.21
CA TYR A 235 -20.07 27.26 -54.04
C TYR A 235 -20.55 26.56 -52.81
N THR A 236 -19.57 26.16 -51.98
CA THR A 236 -19.77 25.73 -50.59
C THR A 236 -19.27 26.82 -49.64
N TYR A 237 -20.15 27.30 -48.79
CA TYR A 237 -19.86 28.34 -47.80
C TYR A 237 -19.71 27.71 -46.43
N THR A 238 -18.70 28.16 -45.69
CA THR A 238 -18.52 27.79 -44.29
C THR A 238 -18.42 29.06 -43.45
N LYS A 239 -19.38 29.25 -42.56
CA LYS A 239 -19.38 30.31 -41.58
C LYS A 239 -18.75 29.81 -40.30
N HIS A 240 -17.80 30.55 -39.77
CA HIS A 240 -17.10 30.29 -38.52
C HIS A 240 -17.51 31.38 -37.50
N ASP A 241 -18.30 31.01 -36.51
CA ASP A 241 -18.63 31.90 -35.39
C ASP A 241 -17.71 31.52 -34.21
N VAL A 242 -16.79 32.44 -33.82
CA VAL A 242 -15.82 32.22 -32.77
C VAL A 242 -16.30 32.89 -31.49
N TYR A 243 -16.24 32.18 -30.38
CA TYR A 243 -16.68 32.62 -29.06
C TYR A 243 -15.56 32.45 -28.07
N GLN A 244 -15.38 33.42 -27.16
CA GLN A 244 -14.60 33.30 -25.95
C GLN A 244 -15.54 32.83 -24.82
N VAL A 245 -15.25 31.68 -24.21
CA VAL A 245 -16.07 31.10 -23.16
C VAL A 245 -15.23 30.90 -21.90
N SER A 246 -15.63 31.55 -20.81
CA SER A 246 -15.03 31.33 -19.50
C SER A 246 -15.83 30.31 -18.70
N ARG A 247 -15.17 29.41 -18.02
CA ARG A 247 -15.73 28.45 -17.09
C ARG A 247 -14.95 28.45 -15.80
N SER A 248 -15.65 28.47 -14.68
CA SER A 248 -15.04 28.35 -13.35
C SER A 248 -15.83 27.37 -12.50
N GLY A 249 -15.17 26.75 -11.55
CA GLY A 249 -15.83 25.82 -10.65
C GLY A 249 -14.89 25.28 -9.57
N ASN A 250 -15.51 24.61 -8.59
CA ASN A 250 -14.85 23.85 -7.55
C ASN A 250 -15.13 22.38 -7.77
N ILE A 251 -14.11 21.55 -7.75
CA ILE A 251 -14.22 20.10 -7.97
C ILE A 251 -13.53 19.42 -6.77
N SER A 252 -14.28 18.56 -6.09
CA SER A 252 -13.75 17.74 -5.01
C SER A 252 -13.35 16.37 -5.54
N TYR A 253 -12.19 15.92 -5.17
CA TYR A 253 -11.66 14.60 -5.47
C TYR A 253 -11.52 13.84 -4.17
N LEU A 254 -11.97 12.59 -4.18
CA LEU A 254 -11.86 11.66 -3.06
C LEU A 254 -11.16 10.40 -3.53
N ASP A 255 -10.26 9.88 -2.69
CA ASP A 255 -9.58 8.60 -2.90
C ASP A 255 -8.84 8.49 -4.26
N VAL A 256 -8.20 9.56 -4.72
CA VAL A 256 -7.42 9.50 -5.98
C VAL A 256 -6.18 8.63 -5.76
N PRO A 257 -6.10 7.46 -6.42
CA PRO A 257 -5.01 6.53 -6.19
C PRO A 257 -3.74 6.96 -6.93
N VAL A 258 -2.60 6.82 -6.28
CA VAL A 258 -1.28 6.92 -6.91
C VAL A 258 -0.42 5.78 -6.40
N SER A 259 0.24 5.07 -7.29
CA SER A 259 1.12 3.95 -6.94
C SER A 259 2.20 4.37 -5.96
N GLY A 260 2.33 3.61 -4.88
CA GLY A 260 3.40 3.73 -3.89
C GLY A 260 4.61 2.86 -4.22
N THR A 261 4.73 2.33 -5.46
CA THR A 261 5.89 1.53 -5.86
C THR A 261 6.45 1.96 -7.20
N SER A 262 7.79 1.93 -7.30
CA SER A 262 8.54 2.16 -8.52
C SER A 262 8.71 0.89 -9.37
N LYS A 263 8.39 -0.29 -8.82
CA LYS A 263 8.60 -1.60 -9.46
C LYS A 263 7.63 -1.91 -10.60
N VAL A 264 6.48 -1.23 -10.60
CA VAL A 264 5.46 -1.34 -11.64
C VAL A 264 5.29 0.03 -12.27
N THR A 265 5.28 0.09 -13.60
CA THR A 265 5.14 1.38 -14.29
C THR A 265 3.79 2.02 -13.97
N ASN A 266 3.79 3.34 -13.89
CA ASN A 266 2.58 4.09 -13.58
C ASN A 266 1.46 3.88 -14.61
N GLU A 267 1.81 3.70 -15.88
CA GLU A 267 0.84 3.42 -16.95
C GLU A 267 0.09 2.11 -16.68
N LEU A 268 0.81 1.09 -16.18
CA LEU A 268 0.19 -0.20 -15.85
C LEU A 268 -0.68 -0.08 -14.60
N THR A 269 -0.19 0.59 -13.55
CA THR A 269 -0.95 0.77 -12.30
C THR A 269 -2.19 1.64 -12.48
N GLU A 270 -2.16 2.63 -13.38
CA GLU A 270 -3.32 3.45 -13.73
C GLU A 270 -4.30 2.74 -14.67
N SER A 271 -3.84 1.75 -15.46
CA SER A 271 -4.71 1.02 -16.39
C SER A 271 -5.70 0.07 -15.71
N ILE A 272 -5.46 -0.30 -14.45
CA ILE A 272 -6.36 -1.15 -13.66
C ILE A 272 -7.41 -0.35 -12.88
N GLU A 273 -7.41 0.96 -12.99
CA GLU A 273 -8.43 1.83 -12.39
C GLU A 273 -9.70 1.88 -13.26
N PRO A 274 -10.88 2.18 -12.71
CA PRO A 274 -11.15 2.55 -11.31
C PRO A 274 -11.25 1.34 -10.37
N PHE A 275 -10.88 1.56 -9.10
CA PHE A 275 -11.07 0.55 -8.06
C PHE A 275 -12.47 0.61 -7.46
N ASP A 276 -13.05 -0.55 -7.14
CA ASP A 276 -14.29 -0.62 -6.37
C ASP A 276 -13.99 -0.59 -4.86
N TYR A 277 -13.99 0.61 -4.31
CA TYR A 277 -13.73 0.81 -2.87
C TYR A 277 -14.83 0.27 -1.96
N SER A 278 -16.01 -0.07 -2.48
CA SER A 278 -17.08 -0.69 -1.69
C SER A 278 -16.71 -2.09 -1.19
N THR A 279 -15.76 -2.74 -1.87
CA THR A 279 -15.23 -4.06 -1.51
C THR A 279 -14.02 -3.98 -0.57
N SER A 280 -13.59 -2.76 -0.22
CA SER A 280 -12.43 -2.59 0.65
C SER A 280 -12.71 -3.03 2.08
N VAL A 281 -11.71 -3.62 2.70
CA VAL A 281 -11.72 -4.06 4.10
C VAL A 281 -10.54 -3.44 4.86
N GLY A 282 -10.58 -3.45 6.18
CA GLY A 282 -9.42 -3.08 6.99
C GLY A 282 -8.23 -3.98 6.65
N PHE A 283 -7.04 -3.39 6.64
CA PHE A 283 -5.83 -4.14 6.32
C PHE A 283 -5.58 -5.28 7.33
N SER A 284 -5.28 -6.46 6.81
CA SER A 284 -4.74 -7.57 7.57
C SER A 284 -3.71 -8.33 6.74
N PRO A 285 -2.56 -8.69 7.33
CA PRO A 285 -1.58 -9.57 6.69
C PRO A 285 -2.16 -10.93 6.29
N ALA A 286 -3.29 -11.34 6.87
CA ALA A 286 -3.98 -12.58 6.54
C ALA A 286 -4.40 -12.64 5.06
N TYR A 287 -4.81 -11.52 4.48
CA TYR A 287 -5.18 -11.44 3.06
C TYR A 287 -3.97 -11.55 2.12
N LEU A 288 -2.76 -11.29 2.61
CA LEU A 288 -1.54 -11.36 1.80
C LEU A 288 -1.06 -12.80 1.59
N THR A 289 -1.58 -13.75 2.36
CA THR A 289 -1.13 -15.15 2.30
C THR A 289 -1.43 -15.77 0.94
N GLY A 290 -0.40 -16.22 0.24
CA GLY A 290 -0.51 -16.81 -1.10
C GLY A 290 -0.38 -15.82 -2.26
N PHE A 291 -0.17 -14.55 -1.98
CA PHE A 291 0.05 -13.49 -2.96
C PHE A 291 1.43 -12.87 -2.79
N MET A 292 1.95 -12.28 -3.84
CA MET A 292 3.16 -11.46 -3.73
C MET A 292 2.80 -10.05 -3.25
N THR A 293 3.60 -9.51 -2.37
CA THR A 293 3.43 -8.15 -1.87
C THR A 293 4.79 -7.55 -1.54
N ASN A 294 5.01 -6.33 -1.99
CA ASN A 294 6.11 -5.50 -1.56
C ASN A 294 5.57 -4.33 -0.74
N LYS A 295 6.37 -3.84 0.22
CA LYS A 295 6.08 -2.55 0.85
C LYS A 295 6.22 -1.43 -0.18
N TYR A 296 5.67 -0.25 0.14
CA TYR A 296 5.91 0.92 -0.69
C TYR A 296 7.41 1.32 -0.66
N ASP A 297 7.89 1.80 -1.78
CA ASP A 297 9.24 2.38 -1.98
C ASP A 297 9.19 3.82 -2.51
N VAL A 298 7.96 4.34 -2.70
CA VAL A 298 7.68 5.73 -3.04
C VAL A 298 6.86 6.34 -1.92
N GLU A 299 7.38 7.37 -1.27
CA GLU A 299 6.71 8.04 -0.15
C GLU A 299 5.52 8.89 -0.63
N ALA A 300 4.58 9.17 0.28
CA ALA A 300 3.37 9.93 -0.04
C ALA A 300 3.70 11.33 -0.57
N GLU A 301 4.71 11.98 0.00
CA GLU A 301 5.17 13.29 -0.40
C GLU A 301 5.76 13.29 -1.83
N GLU A 302 6.45 12.22 -2.21
CA GLU A 302 7.02 12.01 -3.54
C GLU A 302 5.93 11.71 -4.58
N ALA A 303 4.90 10.96 -4.21
CA ALA A 303 3.76 10.63 -5.06
C ALA A 303 2.79 11.81 -5.25
N ASN A 304 2.73 12.77 -4.33
CA ASN A 304 1.78 13.89 -4.33
C ASN A 304 1.78 14.74 -5.62
N PRO A 305 2.93 15.13 -6.21
CA PRO A 305 2.93 15.89 -7.46
C PRO A 305 2.18 15.19 -8.60
N ARG A 306 2.24 13.85 -8.64
CA ARG A 306 1.51 13.05 -9.63
C ARG A 306 0.01 13.10 -9.38
N ALA A 307 -0.44 12.97 -8.13
CA ALA A 307 -1.84 13.12 -7.76
C ALA A 307 -2.39 14.48 -8.20
N LEU A 308 -1.67 15.55 -7.88
CA LEU A 308 -2.04 16.91 -8.28
C LEU A 308 -2.13 17.09 -9.80
N ALA A 309 -1.18 16.50 -10.55
CA ALA A 309 -1.19 16.57 -12.02
C ALA A 309 -2.41 15.86 -12.61
N ARG A 310 -2.79 14.69 -12.06
CA ARG A 310 -3.97 13.92 -12.47
C ARG A 310 -5.26 14.70 -12.19
N MET A 311 -5.40 15.26 -10.98
CA MET A 311 -6.57 16.05 -10.58
C MET A 311 -6.70 17.32 -11.43
N LYS A 312 -5.60 18.04 -11.70
CA LYS A 312 -5.59 19.21 -12.58
C LYS A 312 -6.01 18.88 -14.01
N ARG A 313 -5.54 17.75 -14.55
CA ARG A 313 -5.94 17.27 -15.88
C ARG A 313 -7.44 16.99 -15.91
N SER A 314 -7.94 16.22 -14.94
CA SER A 314 -9.35 15.90 -14.80
C SER A 314 -10.22 17.15 -14.65
N ALA A 315 -9.82 18.10 -13.80
CA ALA A 315 -10.53 19.38 -13.62
C ALA A 315 -10.62 20.17 -14.93
N LYS A 316 -9.53 20.23 -15.70
CA LYS A 316 -9.52 20.87 -17.02
C LYS A 316 -10.48 20.20 -18.01
N ASP A 317 -10.54 18.86 -17.99
CA ASP A 317 -11.43 18.11 -18.88
C ASP A 317 -12.90 18.31 -18.47
N VAL A 318 -13.22 18.34 -17.18
CA VAL A 318 -14.56 18.66 -16.69
C VAL A 318 -15.00 20.06 -17.12
N LEU A 319 -14.14 21.08 -16.96
CA LEU A 319 -14.44 22.45 -17.42
C LEU A 319 -14.60 22.52 -18.94
N ARG A 320 -13.74 21.81 -19.71
CA ARG A 320 -13.84 21.73 -21.17
C ARG A 320 -15.15 21.08 -21.61
N ASN A 321 -15.50 19.94 -21.00
CA ASN A 321 -16.73 19.22 -21.36
C ASN A 321 -18.02 19.99 -20.99
N SER A 322 -17.94 20.92 -20.05
CA SER A 322 -19.05 21.81 -19.72
C SER A 322 -19.33 22.88 -20.78
N VAL A 323 -18.42 23.06 -21.74
CA VAL A 323 -18.58 24.03 -22.87
C VAL A 323 -19.30 23.40 -24.07
N THR A 324 -19.18 22.08 -24.23
CA THR A 324 -19.85 21.34 -25.28
C THR A 324 -21.28 21.03 -24.86
N GLY A 325 -22.24 21.87 -25.27
CA GLY A 325 -23.67 21.71 -25.10
C GLY A 325 -24.36 21.78 -26.47
#